data_fb8aa341ab658898ba3b9994937a8ca4
#
_entry.id   fb8aa341ab658898ba3b9994937a8ca4
#
_cell.length_a   1.000
_cell.length_b   1.000
_cell.length_c   1.000
_cell.angle_alpha   90.00
_cell.angle_beta   90.00
_cell.angle_gamma   90.00
#
_symmetry.space_group_name_H-M   'P 1'
#
loop_
_entity.id
_entity.type
_entity.pdbx_description
1 polymer ?
#
loop_
_entity_poly.entity_id
_entity_poly.type
_entity_poly.pdbx_seq_one_letter_code
_entity_poly.pdbx_strand_id
1 'polypeptide(L)'
;MRIGEIILIPFPFAELSNKKVRPVVLITETDDKYKDLVVSAISSVVPSKISRREILLKPNKVNNLRASSIIKVDRIVTLKRGDKIADLGKLSSKELAEFKNILSEIIK
;
A
#
# COMPACT_ATOMS: atom_id res chain seq x y z
N MET A 1 8.99 -11.41 1.93
CA MET A 1 8.37 -10.08 1.75
C MET A 1 8.61 -9.20 2.95
N ARG A 2 8.85 -7.93 2.71
CA ARG A 2 9.19 -6.99 3.77
C ARG A 2 8.25 -5.79 3.76
N ILE A 3 8.00 -5.24 4.95
CA ILE A 3 7.22 -4.01 5.06
C ILE A 3 7.79 -2.91 4.16
N GLY A 4 6.91 -2.20 3.48
CA GLY A 4 7.29 -1.13 2.56
C GLY A 4 7.45 -1.56 1.11
N GLU A 5 7.39 -2.86 0.82
CA GLU A 5 7.35 -3.31 -0.56
C GLU A 5 6.05 -2.89 -1.21
N ILE A 6 6.12 -2.49 -2.48
CA ILE A 6 4.96 -2.11 -3.28
C ILE A 6 4.68 -3.23 -4.27
N ILE A 7 3.46 -3.75 -4.24
CA ILE A 7 3.03 -4.83 -5.10
C ILE A 7 1.79 -4.45 -5.89
N LEU A 8 1.57 -5.12 -7.01
CA LEU A 8 0.34 -5.00 -7.80
C LEU A 8 -0.58 -6.16 -7.47
N ILE A 9 -1.81 -5.84 -7.14
CA ILE A 9 -2.80 -6.83 -6.71
C ILE A 9 -4.21 -6.30 -7.00
N PRO A 10 -5.18 -7.17 -7.36
CA PRO A 10 -6.57 -6.74 -7.45
C PRO A 10 -7.04 -6.25 -6.08
N PHE A 11 -7.50 -5.02 -6.03
CA PHE A 11 -7.92 -4.37 -4.78
C PHE A 11 -9.42 -4.14 -4.80
N PRO A 12 -10.15 -4.53 -3.73
CA PRO A 12 -11.59 -4.33 -3.68
C PRO A 12 -11.93 -2.85 -3.48
N PHE A 13 -12.93 -2.38 -4.23
CA PHE A 13 -13.51 -1.07 -4.07
C PHE A 13 -14.78 -1.17 -3.22
N ALA A 14 -15.31 -0.01 -2.85
CA ALA A 14 -16.58 0.07 -2.15
C ALA A 14 -17.71 -0.59 -2.95
N GLU A 15 -17.58 -0.64 -4.28
CA GLU A 15 -18.49 -1.36 -5.15
C GLU A 15 -18.05 -2.82 -5.24
N LEU A 16 -18.85 -3.70 -4.68
CA LEU A 16 -18.50 -5.11 -4.47
C LEU A 16 -18.23 -5.92 -5.72
N SER A 17 -18.66 -5.47 -6.89
CA SER A 17 -18.55 -6.24 -8.12
C SER A 17 -17.26 -6.00 -8.90
N ASN A 18 -16.47 -4.99 -8.54
CA ASN A 18 -15.30 -4.61 -9.32
C ASN A 18 -14.02 -4.62 -8.50
N LYS A 19 -13.07 -5.46 -8.93
CA LYS A 19 -11.70 -5.40 -8.44
C LYS A 19 -10.84 -4.85 -9.54
N LYS A 20 -10.07 -3.81 -9.25
CA LYS A 20 -9.06 -3.29 -10.18
C LYS A 20 -7.68 -3.56 -9.62
N VAL A 21 -6.74 -3.83 -10.51
CA VAL A 21 -5.34 -4.00 -10.13
C VAL A 21 -4.80 -2.65 -9.67
N ARG A 22 -4.25 -2.64 -8.46
CA ARG A 22 -3.72 -1.41 -7.84
C ARG A 22 -2.41 -1.69 -7.16
N PRO A 23 -1.52 -0.69 -7.09
CA PRO A 23 -0.38 -0.80 -6.20
C PRO A 23 -0.85 -0.66 -4.75
N VAL A 24 -0.22 -1.43 -3.89
CA VAL A 24 -0.45 -1.38 -2.43
C VAL A 24 0.89 -1.48 -1.73
N VAL A 25 0.95 -1.02 -0.48
CA VAL A 25 2.16 -1.12 0.34
C VAL A 25 1.99 -2.25 1.34
N LEU A 26 2.95 -3.17 1.35
CA LEU A 26 2.93 -4.29 2.28
C LEU A 26 3.23 -3.84 3.70
N ILE A 27 2.39 -4.24 4.65
CA ILE A 27 2.62 -4.06 6.08
C ILE A 27 3.23 -5.33 6.66
N THR A 28 2.56 -6.45 6.47
CA THR A 28 3.01 -7.73 7.01
C THR A 28 2.28 -8.87 6.30
N GLU A 29 2.65 -10.09 6.63
CA GLU A 29 1.93 -11.29 6.23
C GLU A 29 1.20 -11.84 7.45
N THR A 30 0.08 -12.54 7.23
CA THR A 30 -0.61 -13.19 8.34
C THR A 30 0.25 -14.31 8.90
N ASP A 31 0.15 -14.53 10.21
CA ASP A 31 0.96 -15.52 10.92
C ASP A 31 0.22 -16.87 10.97
N ASP A 32 -0.10 -17.38 9.77
CA ASP A 32 -0.74 -18.67 9.61
C ASP A 32 -0.19 -19.34 8.36
N LYS A 33 -0.73 -20.50 8.02
CA LYS A 33 -0.27 -21.25 6.85
C LYS A 33 -0.52 -20.53 5.52
N TYR A 34 -1.48 -19.61 5.48
CA TYR A 34 -1.85 -18.91 4.26
C TYR A 34 -0.89 -17.80 3.90
N LYS A 35 -0.28 -17.15 4.92
CA LYS A 35 0.63 -16.02 4.70
C LYS A 35 0.00 -14.95 3.83
N ASP A 36 -1.26 -14.60 4.10
CA ASP A 36 -1.96 -13.56 3.37
C ASP A 36 -1.33 -12.20 3.60
N LEU A 37 -1.59 -11.28 2.70
CA LEU A 37 -0.91 -9.99 2.67
C LEU A 37 -1.75 -8.92 3.33
N VAL A 38 -1.22 -8.30 4.37
CA VAL A 38 -1.85 -7.15 5.04
C VAL A 38 -1.22 -5.90 4.45
N VAL A 39 -2.03 -5.06 3.82
CA VAL A 39 -1.54 -3.95 2.99
C VAL A 39 -2.28 -2.65 3.28
N SER A 40 -1.62 -1.52 2.96
CA SER A 40 -2.26 -0.20 2.90
C SER A 40 -2.48 0.18 1.44
N ALA A 41 -3.61 0.81 1.16
CA ALA A 41 -3.97 1.19 -0.21
C ALA A 41 -3.13 2.35 -0.73
N ILE A 42 -2.83 2.32 -2.03
CA ILE A 42 -2.26 3.45 -2.76
C ILE A 42 -3.32 3.95 -3.75
N SER A 43 -3.54 5.26 -3.79
CA SER A 43 -4.49 5.88 -4.70
C SER A 43 -3.78 6.88 -5.61
N SER A 44 -4.13 6.87 -6.91
CA SER A 44 -3.64 7.87 -7.85
C SER A 44 -4.45 9.16 -7.82
N VAL A 45 -5.53 9.20 -7.04
CA VAL A 45 -6.30 10.41 -6.83
C VAL A 45 -5.66 11.19 -5.69
N VAL A 46 -4.88 12.21 -6.04
CA VAL A 46 -4.13 13.00 -5.07
C VAL A 46 -4.96 14.21 -4.68
N PRO A 47 -5.34 14.37 -3.40
CA PRO A 47 -6.10 15.53 -2.95
C PRO A 47 -5.24 16.79 -2.97
N SER A 48 -5.87 17.95 -3.00
CA SER A 48 -5.16 19.22 -2.92
C SER A 48 -4.44 19.40 -1.58
N LYS A 49 -4.98 18.79 -0.54
CA LYS A 49 -4.38 18.83 0.80
C LYS A 49 -4.30 17.43 1.36
N ILE A 50 -3.08 17.00 1.65
CA ILE A 50 -2.81 15.65 2.16
C ILE A 50 -3.06 15.63 3.67
N SER A 51 -3.79 14.61 4.13
CA SER A 51 -4.04 14.44 5.57
C SER A 51 -2.79 13.86 6.26
N ARG A 52 -2.79 13.88 7.58
CA ARG A 52 -1.66 13.38 8.37
C ARG A 52 -1.50 11.85 8.28
N ARG A 53 -2.50 11.12 7.78
CA ARG A 53 -2.44 9.68 7.58
C ARG A 53 -2.21 9.29 6.13
N GLU A 54 -1.80 10.26 5.33
CA GLU A 54 -1.49 10.06 3.92
C GLU A 54 -0.05 10.44 3.62
N ILE A 55 0.57 9.72 2.69
CA ILE A 55 1.94 9.98 2.27
C ILE A 55 1.94 10.18 0.76
N LEU A 56 2.48 11.32 0.31
CA LEU A 56 2.62 11.58 -1.12
C LEU A 56 3.79 10.76 -1.67
N LEU A 57 3.54 10.06 -2.77
CA LEU A 57 4.56 9.32 -3.50
C LEU A 57 4.67 9.88 -4.91
N LYS A 58 5.87 10.32 -5.28
CA LYS A 58 6.16 10.71 -6.65
C LYS A 58 6.83 9.56 -7.37
N PRO A 59 6.50 9.32 -8.66
CA PRO A 59 7.11 8.23 -9.41
C PRO A 59 8.63 8.33 -9.45
N ASN A 60 9.30 7.21 -9.21
CA ASN A 60 10.76 7.14 -9.30
C ASN A 60 11.19 5.70 -9.61
N LYS A 61 12.50 5.50 -9.74
CA LYS A 61 13.05 4.19 -10.10
C LYS A 61 12.96 3.16 -8.98
N VAL A 62 12.71 3.61 -7.75
CA VAL A 62 12.61 2.72 -6.58
C VAL A 62 11.20 2.19 -6.42
N ASN A 63 10.19 3.06 -6.57
CA ASN A 63 8.80 2.65 -6.40
C ASN A 63 8.13 2.19 -7.70
N ASN A 64 8.67 2.59 -8.86
CA ASN A 64 8.16 2.23 -10.18
C ASN A 64 6.69 2.59 -10.41
N LEU A 65 6.19 3.59 -9.72
CA LEU A 65 4.82 4.07 -9.93
C LEU A 65 4.74 4.84 -11.24
N ARG A 66 3.57 4.83 -11.88
CA ARG A 66 3.35 5.53 -13.15
C ARG A 66 2.89 6.97 -12.96
N ALA A 67 2.27 7.27 -11.84
CA ALA A 67 1.71 8.58 -11.56
C ALA A 67 1.92 8.94 -10.10
N SER A 68 1.92 10.24 -9.81
CA SER A 68 1.91 10.69 -8.43
C SER A 68 0.71 10.09 -7.71
N SER A 69 0.94 9.61 -6.51
CA SER A 69 -0.04 8.84 -5.76
C SER A 69 0.06 9.19 -4.28
N ILE A 70 -0.90 8.74 -3.51
CA ILE A 70 -0.83 8.81 -2.06
C ILE A 70 -0.99 7.42 -1.46
N ILE A 71 -0.28 7.18 -0.38
CA ILE A 71 -0.58 6.02 0.46
C ILE A 71 -1.66 6.47 1.44
N LYS A 72 -2.77 5.76 1.45
CA LYS A 72 -3.78 5.91 2.50
C LYS A 72 -3.46 4.90 3.58
N VAL A 73 -2.64 5.33 4.54
CA VAL A 73 -2.04 4.40 5.50
C VAL A 73 -3.11 3.68 6.33
N ASP A 74 -4.18 4.36 6.69
CA ASP A 74 -5.25 3.77 7.50
C ASP A 74 -6.24 2.92 6.69
N ARG A 75 -6.12 2.88 5.37
CA ARG A 75 -6.93 1.97 4.55
C ARG A 75 -6.23 0.62 4.43
N ILE A 76 -6.41 -0.19 5.46
CA ILE A 76 -5.71 -1.46 5.63
C ILE A 76 -6.65 -2.60 5.29
N VAL A 77 -6.19 -3.51 4.43
CA VAL A 77 -6.94 -4.72 4.05
C VAL A 77 -6.01 -5.91 4.04
N THR A 78 -6.60 -7.08 4.21
CA THR A 78 -5.89 -8.36 4.06
C THR A 78 -6.34 -9.00 2.76
N LEU A 79 -5.38 -9.30 1.89
CA LEU A 79 -5.61 -9.86 0.57
C LEU A 79 -4.91 -11.20 0.43
N LYS A 80 -5.44 -12.07 -0.41
CA LYS A 80 -4.85 -13.39 -0.64
C LYS A 80 -3.52 -13.26 -1.34
N ARG A 81 -2.49 -13.93 -0.81
CA ARG A 81 -1.15 -13.95 -1.41
C ARG A 81 -1.20 -14.39 -2.89
N GLY A 82 -2.04 -15.38 -3.20
CA GLY A 82 -2.16 -15.91 -4.56
C GLY A 82 -2.69 -14.91 -5.57
N ASP A 83 -3.30 -13.83 -5.13
CA ASP A 83 -3.84 -12.80 -6.03
C ASP A 83 -2.79 -11.77 -6.45
N LYS A 84 -1.59 -11.81 -5.87
CA LYS A 84 -0.52 -10.89 -6.24
C LYS A 84 -0.14 -11.10 -7.71
N ILE A 85 -0.11 -10.02 -8.48
CA ILE A 85 0.24 -10.06 -9.90
C ILE A 85 1.72 -9.82 -10.10
N ALA A 86 2.30 -8.87 -9.40
CA ALA A 86 3.72 -8.51 -9.59
C ALA A 86 4.27 -7.75 -8.38
N ASP A 87 5.58 -7.82 -8.22
CA ASP A 87 6.31 -6.92 -7.34
C ASP A 87 6.64 -5.67 -8.16
N LEU A 88 6.32 -4.50 -7.63
CA LEU A 88 6.51 -3.25 -8.35
C LEU A 88 7.78 -2.51 -7.90
N GLY A 89 7.95 -2.37 -6.61
CA GLY A 89 9.08 -1.62 -6.05
C GLY A 89 8.99 -1.57 -4.54
N LYS A 90 9.47 -0.48 -3.98
CA LYS A 90 9.48 -0.29 -2.53
C LYS A 90 9.48 1.19 -2.17
N LEU A 91 9.16 1.49 -0.93
CA LEU A 91 9.30 2.83 -0.37
C LEU A 91 10.78 3.13 -0.14
N SER A 92 11.15 4.41 -0.23
CA SER A 92 12.46 4.87 0.18
C SER A 92 12.59 4.73 1.70
N SER A 93 13.83 4.83 2.21
CA SER A 93 14.05 4.76 3.66
C SER A 93 13.25 5.81 4.43
N LYS A 94 13.20 7.02 3.89
CA LYS A 94 12.44 8.12 4.50
C LYS A 94 10.95 7.85 4.49
N GLU A 95 10.42 7.40 3.36
CA GLU A 95 9.00 7.07 3.22
C GLU A 95 8.62 5.89 4.13
N LEU A 96 9.48 4.90 4.23
CA LEU A 96 9.24 3.75 5.10
C LEU A 96 9.19 4.16 6.57
N ALA A 97 10.10 5.03 7.00
CA ALA A 97 10.10 5.53 8.37
C ALA A 97 8.80 6.29 8.67
N GLU A 98 8.36 7.13 7.74
CA GLU A 98 7.10 7.87 7.86
C GLU A 98 5.89 6.93 7.90
N PHE A 99 5.90 5.91 7.04
CA PHE A 99 4.85 4.90 6.99
C PHE A 99 4.72 4.16 8.32
N LYS A 100 5.85 3.68 8.86
CA LYS A 100 5.87 2.99 10.15
C LYS A 100 5.38 3.89 11.29
N ASN A 101 5.77 5.16 11.26
CA ASN A 101 5.39 6.13 12.27
C ASN A 101 3.87 6.35 12.27
N ILE A 102 3.28 6.52 11.10
CA ILE A 102 1.83 6.67 10.97
C ILE A 102 1.09 5.41 11.42
N LEU A 103 1.59 4.22 11.04
CA LEU A 103 1.00 2.95 11.50
C LEU A 103 1.00 2.88 13.03
N SER A 104 2.10 3.27 13.67
CA SER A 104 2.21 3.31 15.12
C SER A 104 1.17 4.24 15.73
N GLU A 105 0.90 5.37 15.11
CA GLU A 105 -0.13 6.31 15.57
C GLU A 105 -1.54 5.72 15.49
N ILE A 106 -1.80 4.96 14.44
CA ILE A 106 -3.14 4.38 14.20
C ILE A 106 -3.49 3.34 15.26
N ILE A 107 -2.52 2.56 15.69
CA ILE A 107 -2.75 1.43 16.60
C ILE A 107 -2.53 1.75 18.07
N LYS A 108 -2.40 3.00 18.41
CA LYS A 108 -2.26 3.41 19.82
C LYS A 108 -3.53 3.14 20.63
#